data_631dda2ce46a632b85b20f2c68f28af5
#
_entry.id   631dda2ce46a632b85b20f2c68f28af5
#
_cell.length_a   1.000
_cell.length_b   1.000
_cell.length_c   1.000
_cell.angle_alpha   90.00
_cell.angle_beta   90.00
_cell.angle_gamma   90.00
#
_symmetry.space_group_name_H-M   'P 1'
#
loop_
_entity.id
_entity.type
_entity.pdbx_description
1 polymer ?
#
loop_
_entity_poly.entity_id
_entity_poly.type
_entity_poly.pdbx_seq_one_letter_code
_entity_poly.pdbx_strand_id
1 'polypeptide(L)'
;MATQTGQEPDQVLVTGGSGFIGRSVAGAFRRRGMSVTVVDREPPVEEIEGVTYVKGDLNDPGVREAVVVSGTAGIVHLAARTSVLRSVEQPAETYTDNVAVTQELLELARARGVNRFLLASTNAVVGDVGAATITEDLPPRPLTPYGATKAACEMLLSGYAGAYGMTTCALRFSNVYGPGMAHKDSFVAKMMRAALSGGGVRVYGDGKQRRDLVHVDDVVAGMLSAWDSGYTGRAIIGSGTSVSVLEMIEAVRRVTGRPLPAEHVPAPGGEMPAVVVDLSRSAETIGHRPSISLDEGLATTWRYFLDLEKAP
;
A
#
# COMPACT_ATOMS: atom_id res chain seq x y z
N MET A 1 -39.56 -6.96 -27.23
CA MET A 1 -38.10 -7.01 -27.27
C MET A 1 -37.59 -5.84 -26.42
N ALA A 2 -37.21 -6.11 -25.16
CA ALA A 2 -36.63 -5.09 -24.30
C ALA A 2 -35.15 -4.96 -24.67
N THR A 3 -34.77 -3.80 -25.19
CA THR A 3 -33.39 -3.40 -25.36
C THR A 3 -32.76 -3.36 -23.98
N GLN A 4 -31.87 -4.33 -23.68
CA GLN A 4 -30.91 -4.17 -22.60
C GLN A 4 -30.07 -2.94 -22.94
N THR A 5 -30.34 -1.83 -22.29
CA THR A 5 -29.38 -0.72 -22.21
C THR A 5 -28.17 -1.28 -21.49
N GLY A 6 -27.14 -1.59 -22.23
CA GLY A 6 -25.85 -1.98 -21.67
C GLY A 6 -25.35 -0.83 -20.80
N GLN A 7 -25.48 -0.98 -19.50
CA GLN A 7 -24.88 -0.07 -18.54
C GLN A 7 -23.37 -0.25 -18.72
N GLU A 8 -22.68 0.83 -19.06
CA GLU A 8 -21.20 0.79 -19.10
C GLU A 8 -20.71 0.28 -17.75
N PRO A 9 -19.70 -0.60 -17.72
CA PRO A 9 -19.20 -1.14 -16.47
C PRO A 9 -18.68 0.00 -15.60
N ASP A 10 -18.98 -0.07 -14.30
CA ASP A 10 -18.51 0.91 -13.30
C ASP A 10 -17.01 1.15 -13.44
N GLN A 11 -16.61 2.40 -13.61
CA GLN A 11 -15.21 2.78 -13.77
C GLN A 11 -14.56 3.04 -12.40
N VAL A 12 -13.37 2.48 -12.17
CA VAL A 12 -12.52 2.81 -11.03
C VAL A 12 -11.24 3.50 -11.51
N LEU A 13 -10.87 4.59 -10.84
CA LEU A 13 -9.56 5.25 -11.03
C LEU A 13 -8.58 4.71 -9.99
N VAL A 14 -7.45 4.18 -10.45
CA VAL A 14 -6.34 3.73 -9.59
C VAL A 14 -5.14 4.62 -9.84
N THR A 15 -4.80 5.47 -8.88
CA THR A 15 -3.59 6.29 -8.97
C THR A 15 -2.38 5.53 -8.41
N GLY A 16 -1.21 5.70 -9.01
CA GLY A 16 -0.04 4.88 -8.66
C GLY A 16 -0.21 3.41 -9.08
N GLY A 17 -1.02 3.17 -10.12
CA GLY A 17 -1.40 1.83 -10.54
C GLY A 17 -0.32 1.05 -11.26
N SER A 18 0.75 1.68 -11.72
CA SER A 18 1.94 1.01 -12.28
C SER A 18 2.89 0.49 -11.19
N GLY A 19 2.69 0.91 -9.93
CA GLY A 19 3.53 0.52 -8.79
C GLY A 19 3.25 -0.90 -8.28
N PHE A 20 4.03 -1.31 -7.27
CA PHE A 20 4.00 -2.65 -6.65
C PHE A 20 2.59 -3.11 -6.24
N ILE A 21 1.89 -2.31 -5.41
CA ILE A 21 0.53 -2.65 -4.96
C ILE A 21 -0.48 -2.33 -6.06
N GLY A 22 -0.29 -1.19 -6.75
CA GLY A 22 -1.25 -0.63 -7.70
C GLY A 22 -1.58 -1.56 -8.87
N ARG A 23 -0.58 -2.24 -9.45
CA ARG A 23 -0.82 -3.19 -10.53
C ARG A 23 -1.70 -4.37 -10.10
N SER A 24 -1.48 -4.88 -8.88
CA SER A 24 -2.26 -5.98 -8.33
C SER A 24 -3.72 -5.55 -8.08
N VAL A 25 -3.91 -4.33 -7.57
CA VAL A 25 -5.23 -3.73 -7.34
C VAL A 25 -5.96 -3.48 -8.66
N ALA A 26 -5.29 -2.87 -9.66
CA ALA A 26 -5.87 -2.64 -10.98
C ALA A 26 -6.32 -3.95 -11.64
N GLY A 27 -5.48 -4.99 -11.60
CA GLY A 27 -5.82 -6.32 -12.08
C GLY A 27 -6.99 -6.96 -11.35
N ALA A 28 -7.09 -6.73 -10.04
CA ALA A 28 -8.19 -7.29 -9.25
C ALA A 28 -9.54 -6.63 -9.58
N PHE A 29 -9.60 -5.32 -9.74
CA PHE A 29 -10.80 -4.62 -10.21
C PHE A 29 -11.18 -5.02 -11.65
N ARG A 30 -10.18 -5.17 -12.53
CA ARG A 30 -10.41 -5.63 -13.90
C ARG A 30 -11.02 -7.05 -13.94
N ARG A 31 -10.50 -7.98 -13.12
CA ARG A 31 -11.07 -9.34 -12.99
C ARG A 31 -12.51 -9.36 -12.45
N ARG A 32 -12.92 -8.33 -11.73
CA ARG A 32 -14.32 -8.13 -11.29
C ARG A 32 -15.22 -7.54 -12.37
N GLY A 33 -14.71 -7.32 -13.59
CA GLY A 33 -15.48 -6.78 -14.71
C GLY A 33 -15.62 -5.26 -14.70
N MET A 34 -14.94 -4.54 -13.81
CA MET A 34 -14.93 -3.08 -13.79
C MET A 34 -14.07 -2.51 -14.91
N SER A 35 -14.42 -1.34 -15.43
CA SER A 35 -13.51 -0.50 -16.22
C SER A 35 -12.47 0.11 -15.29
N VAL A 36 -11.18 -0.02 -15.64
CA VAL A 36 -10.09 0.48 -14.81
C VAL A 36 -9.26 1.50 -15.58
N THR A 37 -9.13 2.69 -15.01
CA THR A 37 -8.15 3.68 -15.47
C THR A 37 -7.03 3.77 -14.43
N VAL A 38 -5.79 3.60 -14.89
CA VAL A 38 -4.58 3.78 -14.10
C VAL A 38 -3.94 5.11 -14.48
N VAL A 39 -3.52 5.90 -13.50
CA VAL A 39 -2.64 7.05 -13.71
C VAL A 39 -1.37 6.90 -12.90
N ASP A 40 -0.22 7.06 -13.56
CA ASP A 40 1.10 6.98 -12.92
C ASP A 40 2.11 7.85 -13.70
N ARG A 41 3.17 8.28 -13.02
CA ARG A 41 4.31 8.97 -13.65
C ARG A 41 5.09 8.05 -14.58
N GLU A 42 5.18 6.79 -14.22
CA GLU A 42 5.88 5.77 -14.98
C GLU A 42 4.90 4.78 -15.63
N PRO A 43 5.21 4.30 -16.83
CA PRO A 43 4.40 3.25 -17.44
C PRO A 43 4.50 1.95 -16.62
N PRO A 44 3.51 1.05 -16.73
CA PRO A 44 3.62 -0.27 -16.12
C PRO A 44 4.74 -1.09 -16.78
N VAL A 45 5.34 -2.01 -16.01
CA VAL A 45 6.31 -2.97 -16.55
C VAL A 45 5.63 -3.88 -17.59
N GLU A 46 4.36 -4.20 -17.35
CA GLU A 46 3.52 -5.03 -18.21
C GLU A 46 2.09 -4.51 -18.11
N GLU A 47 1.46 -4.27 -19.23
CA GLU A 47 0.07 -3.82 -19.29
C GLU A 47 -0.90 -4.97 -19.01
N ILE A 48 -1.98 -4.65 -18.32
CA ILE A 48 -3.09 -5.58 -18.07
C ILE A 48 -4.14 -5.33 -19.14
N GLU A 49 -4.55 -6.39 -19.85
CA GLU A 49 -5.55 -6.31 -20.90
C GLU A 49 -6.87 -5.68 -20.41
N GLY A 50 -7.33 -4.67 -21.13
CA GLY A 50 -8.55 -3.94 -20.80
C GLY A 50 -8.42 -2.94 -19.66
N VAL A 51 -7.21 -2.58 -19.24
CA VAL A 51 -6.91 -1.46 -18.36
C VAL A 51 -6.43 -0.27 -19.21
N THR A 52 -7.00 0.91 -18.95
CA THR A 52 -6.55 2.15 -19.58
C THR A 52 -5.41 2.75 -18.77
N TYR A 53 -4.27 3.03 -19.39
CA TYR A 53 -3.11 3.65 -18.74
C TYR A 53 -2.92 5.09 -19.21
N VAL A 54 -2.85 6.00 -18.24
CA VAL A 54 -2.55 7.43 -18.45
C VAL A 54 -1.20 7.72 -17.80
N LYS A 55 -0.19 8.00 -18.61
CA LYS A 55 1.09 8.51 -18.08
C LYS A 55 0.94 9.99 -17.75
N GLY A 56 1.14 10.36 -16.48
CA GLY A 56 1.03 11.75 -16.06
C GLY A 56 1.39 11.98 -14.60
N ASP A 57 1.74 13.22 -14.30
CA ASP A 57 2.01 13.67 -12.95
C ASP A 57 0.73 14.27 -12.35
N LEU A 58 0.25 13.74 -11.23
CA LEU A 58 -0.91 14.26 -10.53
C LEU A 58 -0.70 15.66 -9.92
N ASN A 59 0.51 16.21 -9.94
CA ASN A 59 0.74 17.62 -9.65
C ASN A 59 0.24 18.53 -10.79
N ASP A 60 0.10 18.00 -12.02
CA ASP A 60 -0.50 18.72 -13.14
C ASP A 60 -2.03 18.70 -13.03
N PRO A 61 -2.70 19.88 -12.95
CA PRO A 61 -4.16 19.97 -12.94
C PRO A 61 -4.80 19.31 -14.17
N GLY A 62 -4.21 19.46 -15.35
CA GLY A 62 -4.73 18.88 -16.60
C GLY A 62 -4.79 17.35 -16.54
N VAL A 63 -3.80 16.71 -15.91
CA VAL A 63 -3.78 15.25 -15.71
C VAL A 63 -4.92 14.86 -14.78
N ARG A 64 -5.08 15.54 -13.64
CA ARG A 64 -6.17 15.24 -12.68
C ARG A 64 -7.54 15.40 -13.34
N GLU A 65 -7.75 16.48 -14.09
CA GLU A 65 -8.99 16.75 -14.81
C GLU A 65 -9.30 15.69 -15.88
N ALA A 66 -8.28 15.17 -16.54
CA ALA A 66 -8.46 14.13 -17.56
C ALA A 66 -8.85 12.77 -16.98
N VAL A 67 -8.36 12.41 -15.77
CA VAL A 67 -8.57 11.07 -15.22
C VAL A 67 -9.73 10.96 -14.22
N VAL A 68 -10.09 12.04 -13.51
CA VAL A 68 -11.26 12.05 -12.63
C VAL A 68 -12.46 12.51 -13.43
N VAL A 69 -13.23 11.59 -14.01
CA VAL A 69 -14.40 11.90 -14.84
C VAL A 69 -15.71 11.64 -14.11
N SER A 70 -16.77 12.35 -14.48
CA SER A 70 -18.12 12.08 -13.95
C SER A 70 -18.54 10.65 -14.33
N GLY A 71 -19.20 9.95 -13.40
CA GLY A 71 -19.56 8.54 -13.57
C GLY A 71 -18.49 7.56 -13.08
N THR A 72 -17.29 8.03 -12.68
CA THR A 72 -16.33 7.20 -11.97
C THR A 72 -16.93 6.72 -10.64
N ALA A 73 -16.97 5.39 -10.43
CA ALA A 73 -17.54 4.77 -9.22
C ALA A 73 -16.74 5.10 -7.95
N GLY A 74 -15.46 5.41 -8.12
CA GLY A 74 -14.59 5.86 -7.03
C GLY A 74 -13.11 5.85 -7.40
N ILE A 75 -12.31 6.36 -6.47
CA ILE A 75 -10.86 6.51 -6.59
C ILE A 75 -10.16 5.60 -5.58
N VAL A 76 -9.16 4.85 -6.04
CA VAL A 76 -8.21 4.13 -5.20
C VAL A 76 -6.87 4.85 -5.30
N HIS A 77 -6.54 5.61 -4.27
CA HIS A 77 -5.39 6.51 -4.27
C HIS A 77 -4.16 5.84 -3.62
N LEU A 78 -3.27 5.32 -4.48
CA LEU A 78 -2.01 4.66 -4.09
C LEU A 78 -0.78 5.50 -4.44
N ALA A 79 -0.92 6.50 -5.32
CA ALA A 79 0.17 7.39 -5.68
C ALA A 79 0.66 8.16 -4.46
N ALA A 80 1.95 8.05 -4.14
CA ALA A 80 2.58 8.78 -3.05
C ALA A 80 4.11 8.67 -3.11
N ARG A 81 4.81 9.63 -2.50
CA ARG A 81 6.19 9.43 -2.07
C ARG A 81 6.18 8.60 -0.78
N THR A 82 6.66 7.36 -0.85
CA THR A 82 6.56 6.39 0.25
C THR A 82 7.88 6.17 0.99
N SER A 83 9.00 6.72 0.51
CA SER A 83 10.30 6.56 1.15
C SER A 83 10.39 7.42 2.41
N VAL A 84 10.51 6.77 3.57
CA VAL A 84 10.69 7.43 4.87
C VAL A 84 11.97 8.29 4.87
N LEU A 85 13.10 7.74 4.39
CA LEU A 85 14.38 8.45 4.36
C LEU A 85 14.33 9.68 3.45
N ARG A 86 13.83 9.53 2.22
CA ARG A 86 13.69 10.67 1.29
C ARG A 86 12.71 11.73 1.82
N SER A 87 11.73 11.37 2.61
CA SER A 87 10.82 12.35 3.20
C SER A 87 11.51 13.28 4.19
N VAL A 88 12.56 12.79 4.88
CA VAL A 88 13.38 13.62 5.77
C VAL A 88 14.28 14.57 4.96
N GLU A 89 14.81 14.11 3.83
CA GLU A 89 15.66 14.90 2.95
C GLU A 89 14.84 15.93 2.12
N GLN A 90 13.61 15.56 1.72
CA GLN A 90 12.75 16.32 0.82
C GLN A 90 11.31 16.46 1.37
N PRO A 91 11.14 17.11 2.54
CA PRO A 91 9.82 17.18 3.19
C PRO A 91 8.79 17.98 2.40
N ALA A 92 9.20 19.08 1.74
CA ALA A 92 8.30 19.91 0.95
C ALA A 92 7.74 19.17 -0.27
N GLU A 93 8.58 18.43 -0.99
CA GLU A 93 8.13 17.63 -2.13
C GLU A 93 7.25 16.46 -1.67
N THR A 94 7.56 15.88 -0.49
CA THR A 94 6.72 14.83 0.11
C THR A 94 5.33 15.37 0.46
N TYR A 95 5.25 16.60 0.98
CA TYR A 95 3.98 17.27 1.23
C TYR A 95 3.20 17.50 -0.09
N THR A 96 3.85 18.06 -1.09
CA THR A 96 3.21 18.38 -2.38
C THR A 96 2.65 17.12 -3.03
N ASP A 97 3.45 16.06 -3.14
CA ASP A 97 3.04 14.82 -3.80
C ASP A 97 1.98 14.04 -2.99
N ASN A 98 2.02 14.09 -1.66
CA ASN A 98 1.12 13.31 -0.83
C ASN A 98 -0.13 14.08 -0.40
N VAL A 99 0.04 15.30 0.16
CA VAL A 99 -1.07 16.04 0.78
C VAL A 99 -1.80 16.90 -0.24
N ALA A 100 -1.07 17.74 -0.96
CA ALA A 100 -1.70 18.65 -1.93
C ALA A 100 -2.42 17.86 -3.03
N VAL A 101 -1.79 16.83 -3.60
CA VAL A 101 -2.43 15.95 -4.59
C VAL A 101 -3.68 15.26 -4.03
N THR A 102 -3.63 14.75 -2.78
CA THR A 102 -4.82 14.13 -2.15
C THR A 102 -5.96 15.14 -2.01
N GLN A 103 -5.67 16.37 -1.56
CA GLN A 103 -6.66 17.43 -1.43
C GLN A 103 -7.31 17.78 -2.78
N GLU A 104 -6.51 17.96 -3.81
CA GLU A 104 -6.98 18.29 -5.16
C GLU A 104 -7.84 17.16 -5.76
N LEU A 105 -7.45 15.90 -5.55
CA LEU A 105 -8.24 14.75 -6.01
C LEU A 105 -9.58 14.65 -5.26
N LEU A 106 -9.61 14.91 -3.96
CA LEU A 106 -10.84 14.91 -3.16
C LEU A 106 -11.79 16.03 -3.63
N GLU A 107 -11.27 17.24 -3.87
CA GLU A 107 -12.08 18.36 -4.34
C GLU A 107 -12.64 18.11 -5.74
N LEU A 108 -11.81 17.58 -6.65
CA LEU A 108 -12.25 17.24 -8.00
C LEU A 108 -13.27 16.07 -7.99
N ALA A 109 -13.06 15.06 -7.14
CA ALA A 109 -14.01 13.97 -6.94
C ALA A 109 -15.37 14.50 -6.47
N ARG A 110 -15.37 15.34 -5.43
CA ARG A 110 -16.56 16.00 -4.91
C ARG A 110 -17.29 16.80 -6.01
N ALA A 111 -16.56 17.63 -6.74
CA ALA A 111 -17.13 18.49 -7.79
C ALA A 111 -17.74 17.67 -8.95
N ARG A 112 -17.24 16.47 -9.22
CA ARG A 112 -17.71 15.58 -10.30
C ARG A 112 -18.66 14.48 -9.82
N GLY A 113 -19.05 14.48 -8.55
CA GLY A 113 -19.98 13.51 -7.98
C GLY A 113 -19.37 12.12 -7.77
N VAL A 114 -18.04 12.00 -7.75
CA VAL A 114 -17.31 10.76 -7.43
C VAL A 114 -17.27 10.61 -5.90
N ASN A 115 -18.14 9.78 -5.36
CA ASN A 115 -18.44 9.78 -3.92
C ASN A 115 -17.58 8.79 -3.10
N ARG A 116 -16.77 7.91 -3.73
CA ARG A 116 -15.96 6.90 -3.04
C ARG A 116 -14.47 7.17 -3.21
N PHE A 117 -13.73 7.15 -2.07
CA PHE A 117 -12.30 7.41 -2.06
C PHE A 117 -11.57 6.49 -1.07
N LEU A 118 -10.77 5.55 -1.57
CA LEU A 118 -9.89 4.73 -0.75
C LEU A 118 -8.46 5.28 -0.80
N LEU A 119 -7.85 5.48 0.35
CA LEU A 119 -6.49 5.97 0.49
C LEU A 119 -5.56 4.88 1.03
N ALA A 120 -4.44 4.62 0.36
CA ALA A 120 -3.33 3.89 0.95
C ALA A 120 -2.65 4.75 2.02
N SER A 121 -2.87 4.39 3.28
CA SER A 121 -2.21 4.97 4.45
C SER A 121 -1.20 3.97 5.04
N THR A 122 -0.72 4.22 6.25
CA THR A 122 0.37 3.46 6.86
C THR A 122 0.27 3.50 8.40
N ASN A 123 0.79 2.47 9.07
CA ASN A 123 0.94 2.50 10.53
C ASN A 123 1.98 3.54 11.01
N ALA A 124 2.81 4.10 10.11
CA ALA A 124 3.73 5.19 10.45
C ALA A 124 3.01 6.48 10.94
N VAL A 125 1.70 6.60 10.74
CA VAL A 125 0.89 7.72 11.24
C VAL A 125 0.84 7.78 12.77
N VAL A 126 0.93 6.63 13.46
CA VAL A 126 0.88 6.57 14.93
C VAL A 126 2.27 6.69 15.58
N GLY A 127 3.35 6.58 14.81
CA GLY A 127 4.73 6.68 15.30
C GLY A 127 5.15 5.52 16.19
N ASP A 128 6.06 5.79 17.12
CA ASP A 128 6.55 4.79 18.07
C ASP A 128 5.57 4.65 19.24
N VAL A 129 5.01 3.48 19.36
CA VAL A 129 4.13 3.08 20.47
C VAL A 129 4.82 2.09 21.44
N GLY A 130 6.12 1.91 21.31
CA GLY A 130 6.88 0.93 22.08
C GLY A 130 6.46 -0.50 21.76
N ALA A 131 6.10 -1.25 22.80
CA ALA A 131 5.59 -2.62 22.69
C ALA A 131 4.05 -2.70 22.62
N ALA A 132 3.35 -1.55 22.60
CA ALA A 132 1.89 -1.54 22.55
C ALA A 132 1.37 -2.01 21.19
N THR A 133 0.17 -2.54 21.18
CA THR A 133 -0.53 -2.93 19.96
C THR A 133 -1.11 -1.69 19.28
N ILE A 134 -0.86 -1.58 17.97
CA ILE A 134 -1.40 -0.50 17.13
C ILE A 134 -2.86 -0.81 16.80
N THR A 135 -3.73 0.15 17.09
CA THR A 135 -5.14 0.15 16.73
C THR A 135 -5.50 1.39 15.92
N GLU A 136 -6.67 1.41 15.30
CA GLU A 136 -7.15 2.58 14.55
C GLU A 136 -7.43 3.80 15.44
N ASP A 137 -7.65 3.59 16.75
CA ASP A 137 -7.98 4.65 17.72
C ASP A 137 -6.75 5.41 18.25
N LEU A 138 -5.56 4.85 18.06
CA LEU A 138 -4.36 5.55 18.49
C LEU A 138 -4.24 6.91 17.80
N PRO A 139 -3.97 7.98 18.58
CA PRO A 139 -3.80 9.31 18.02
C PRO A 139 -2.58 9.37 17.10
N PRO A 140 -2.65 10.11 15.99
CA PRO A 140 -1.49 10.34 15.13
C PRO A 140 -0.36 11.02 15.90
N ARG A 141 0.83 10.39 15.89
CA ARG A 141 2.08 10.92 16.47
C ARG A 141 3.27 10.55 15.56
N PRO A 142 3.24 10.92 14.27
CA PRO A 142 4.23 10.50 13.30
C PRO A 142 5.63 11.00 13.66
N LEU A 143 6.63 10.16 13.42
CA LEU A 143 8.05 10.50 13.66
C LEU A 143 8.77 11.05 12.42
N THR A 144 8.11 11.02 11.25
CA THR A 144 8.73 11.41 9.98
C THR A 144 7.78 12.25 9.15
N PRO A 145 8.28 13.08 8.22
CA PRO A 145 7.45 13.82 7.28
C PRO A 145 6.52 12.91 6.47
N TYR A 146 6.96 11.72 6.06
CA TYR A 146 6.10 10.75 5.39
C TYR A 146 4.88 10.37 6.26
N GLY A 147 5.10 9.95 7.50
CA GLY A 147 4.01 9.62 8.42
C GLY A 147 3.07 10.82 8.66
N ALA A 148 3.65 12.02 8.80
CA ALA A 148 2.88 13.26 8.98
C ALA A 148 2.00 13.57 7.75
N THR A 149 2.53 13.41 6.52
CA THR A 149 1.72 13.62 5.31
C THR A 149 0.58 12.61 5.20
N LYS A 150 0.79 11.35 5.56
CA LYS A 150 -0.28 10.35 5.56
C LYS A 150 -1.34 10.63 6.62
N ALA A 151 -0.93 11.07 7.83
CA ALA A 151 -1.88 11.51 8.86
C ALA A 151 -2.72 12.71 8.40
N ALA A 152 -2.11 13.70 7.73
CA ALA A 152 -2.82 14.84 7.15
C ALA A 152 -3.85 14.38 6.10
N CYS A 153 -3.49 13.45 5.22
CA CYS A 153 -4.43 12.88 4.24
C CYS A 153 -5.61 12.17 4.93
N GLU A 154 -5.39 11.40 6.01
CA GLU A 154 -6.48 10.79 6.78
C GLU A 154 -7.45 11.83 7.36
N MET A 155 -6.92 12.97 7.84
CA MET A 155 -7.75 14.06 8.35
C MET A 155 -8.55 14.75 7.23
N LEU A 156 -7.96 14.93 6.04
CA LEU A 156 -8.68 15.42 4.86
C LEU A 156 -9.85 14.50 4.51
N LEU A 157 -9.61 13.19 4.41
CA LEU A 157 -10.67 12.21 4.15
C LEU A 157 -11.81 12.32 5.17
N SER A 158 -11.48 12.39 6.47
CA SER A 158 -12.46 12.56 7.54
C SER A 158 -13.30 13.84 7.38
N GLY A 159 -12.63 14.95 7.01
CA GLY A 159 -13.31 16.22 6.76
C GLY A 159 -14.29 16.16 5.58
N TYR A 160 -13.87 15.52 4.47
CA TYR A 160 -14.74 15.35 3.29
C TYR A 160 -15.90 14.39 3.55
N ALA A 161 -15.69 13.35 4.33
CA ALA A 161 -16.78 12.47 4.77
C ALA A 161 -17.80 13.24 5.61
N GLY A 162 -17.34 14.00 6.62
CA GLY A 162 -18.21 14.74 7.52
C GLY A 162 -18.95 15.90 6.86
N ALA A 163 -18.28 16.66 6.01
CA ALA A 163 -18.85 17.86 5.39
C ALA A 163 -19.69 17.57 4.14
N TYR A 164 -19.34 16.56 3.37
CA TYR A 164 -19.94 16.31 2.05
C TYR A 164 -20.55 14.90 1.91
N GLY A 165 -20.51 14.08 2.95
CA GLY A 165 -21.08 12.73 2.92
C GLY A 165 -20.32 11.75 1.99
N MET A 166 -19.06 12.03 1.66
CA MET A 166 -18.26 11.13 0.84
C MET A 166 -17.92 9.84 1.60
N THR A 167 -17.97 8.72 0.93
CA THR A 167 -17.50 7.43 1.46
C THR A 167 -15.98 7.36 1.34
N THR A 168 -15.27 7.64 2.44
CA THR A 168 -13.81 7.70 2.44
C THR A 168 -13.21 6.71 3.42
N CYS A 169 -12.23 5.91 2.99
CA CYS A 169 -11.56 4.97 3.87
C CYS A 169 -10.04 5.07 3.73
N ALA A 170 -9.36 5.30 4.85
CA ALA A 170 -7.91 5.26 4.93
C ALA A 170 -7.45 3.88 5.40
N LEU A 171 -6.69 3.18 4.57
CA LEU A 171 -6.20 1.85 4.82
C LEU A 171 -4.74 1.92 5.31
N ARG A 172 -4.51 1.72 6.60
CA ARG A 172 -3.20 1.73 7.23
C ARG A 172 -2.48 0.41 7.01
N PHE A 173 -1.60 0.38 6.02
CA PHE A 173 -0.84 -0.84 5.71
C PHE A 173 0.27 -1.07 6.72
N SER A 174 0.46 -2.35 7.09
CA SER A 174 1.68 -2.86 7.69
C SER A 174 2.80 -2.97 6.63
N ASN A 175 3.84 -3.76 6.88
CA ASN A 175 4.94 -3.91 5.93
C ASN A 175 4.53 -4.85 4.80
N VAL A 176 4.17 -4.27 3.65
CA VAL A 176 3.71 -5.04 2.49
C VAL A 176 4.87 -5.69 1.76
N TYR A 177 4.74 -6.99 1.45
CA TYR A 177 5.68 -7.75 0.66
C TYR A 177 4.97 -8.66 -0.35
N GLY A 178 5.70 -9.17 -1.34
CA GLY A 178 5.14 -10.08 -2.33
C GLY A 178 5.71 -9.89 -3.74
N PRO A 179 5.21 -10.62 -4.74
CA PRO A 179 5.57 -10.46 -6.15
C PRO A 179 5.39 -9.01 -6.62
N GLY A 180 6.33 -8.51 -7.44
CA GLY A 180 6.33 -7.12 -7.93
C GLY A 180 7.19 -6.16 -7.11
N MET A 181 7.79 -6.60 -5.98
CA MET A 181 8.55 -5.72 -5.09
C MET A 181 10.05 -5.61 -5.39
N ALA A 182 10.54 -6.12 -6.49
CA ALA A 182 11.99 -6.21 -6.75
C ALA A 182 12.72 -4.86 -6.70
N HIS A 183 12.05 -3.76 -7.07
CA HIS A 183 12.58 -2.41 -7.03
C HIS A 183 12.53 -1.74 -5.64
N LYS A 184 11.86 -2.38 -4.66
CA LYS A 184 11.72 -1.81 -3.31
C LYS A 184 13.01 -1.94 -2.50
N ASP A 185 13.24 -0.96 -1.63
CA ASP A 185 14.35 -0.96 -0.66
C ASP A 185 13.91 -1.50 0.72
N SER A 186 12.87 -2.32 0.75
CA SER A 186 12.39 -2.97 1.97
C SER A 186 13.27 -4.15 2.37
N PHE A 187 13.20 -4.54 3.65
CA PHE A 187 14.03 -5.59 4.20
C PHE A 187 13.78 -6.94 3.51
N VAL A 188 12.51 -7.30 3.22
CA VAL A 188 12.19 -8.54 2.49
C VAL A 188 12.81 -8.54 1.09
N ALA A 189 12.69 -7.44 0.33
CA ALA A 189 13.31 -7.35 -1.00
C ALA A 189 14.84 -7.46 -0.94
N LYS A 190 15.47 -6.85 0.08
CA LYS A 190 16.92 -6.99 0.31
C LYS A 190 17.32 -8.43 0.59
N MET A 191 16.56 -9.14 1.42
CA MET A 191 16.81 -10.56 1.71
C MET A 191 16.66 -11.44 0.47
N MET A 192 15.63 -11.22 -0.36
CA MET A 192 15.43 -11.98 -1.60
C MET A 192 16.57 -11.75 -2.59
N ARG A 193 17.00 -10.49 -2.79
CA ARG A 193 18.17 -10.19 -3.63
C ARG A 193 19.45 -10.79 -3.09
N ALA A 194 19.68 -10.72 -1.77
CA ALA A 194 20.86 -11.32 -1.14
C ALA A 194 20.87 -12.84 -1.28
N ALA A 195 19.73 -13.51 -1.06
CA ALA A 195 19.60 -14.96 -1.28
C ALA A 195 19.85 -15.35 -2.74
N LEU A 196 19.44 -14.51 -3.70
CA LEU A 196 19.64 -14.74 -5.12
C LEU A 196 21.13 -14.62 -5.50
N SER A 197 21.80 -13.57 -5.05
CA SER A 197 23.21 -13.29 -5.35
C SER A 197 24.22 -14.08 -4.49
N GLY A 198 23.75 -14.87 -3.51
CA GLY A 198 24.64 -15.53 -2.52
C GLY A 198 25.25 -14.56 -1.50
N GLY A 199 24.68 -13.36 -1.37
CA GLY A 199 25.13 -12.35 -0.42
C GLY A 199 24.52 -12.51 0.98
N GLY A 200 24.83 -11.51 1.86
CA GLY A 200 24.29 -11.45 3.21
C GLY A 200 23.43 -10.22 3.45
N VAL A 201 22.88 -10.11 4.66
CA VAL A 201 22.08 -8.99 5.10
C VAL A 201 22.65 -8.36 6.38
N ARG A 202 22.44 -7.06 6.55
CA ARG A 202 22.79 -6.36 7.78
C ARG A 202 21.57 -6.36 8.72
N VAL A 203 21.81 -6.74 9.96
CA VAL A 203 20.83 -6.75 11.05
C VAL A 203 21.20 -5.62 12.00
N TYR A 204 20.33 -4.65 12.14
CA TYR A 204 20.51 -3.57 13.09
C TYR A 204 20.27 -4.06 14.51
N GLY A 205 21.21 -3.76 15.44
CA GLY A 205 21.12 -4.17 16.83
C GLY A 205 21.11 -5.70 17.01
N ASP A 206 20.25 -6.20 17.90
CA ASP A 206 20.15 -7.65 18.22
C ASP A 206 19.18 -8.42 17.31
N GLY A 207 18.49 -7.75 16.40
CA GLY A 207 17.55 -8.37 15.46
C GLY A 207 16.21 -8.81 16.06
N LYS A 208 15.90 -8.40 17.29
CA LYS A 208 14.63 -8.75 17.97
C LYS A 208 13.50 -7.77 17.66
N GLN A 209 13.78 -6.66 16.98
CA GLN A 209 12.73 -5.75 16.54
C GLN A 209 11.69 -6.48 15.68
N ARG A 210 10.42 -6.29 16.03
CA ARG A 210 9.30 -7.02 15.42
C ARG A 210 8.60 -6.21 14.34
N ARG A 211 8.15 -6.90 13.30
CA ARG A 211 7.38 -6.29 12.20
C ARG A 211 6.20 -7.18 11.82
N ASP A 212 5.06 -6.56 11.63
CA ASP A 212 3.93 -7.19 10.95
C ASP A 212 4.17 -7.13 9.44
N LEU A 213 4.13 -8.28 8.79
CA LEU A 213 4.37 -8.46 7.34
C LEU A 213 3.10 -8.97 6.68
N VAL A 214 2.52 -8.19 5.78
CA VAL A 214 1.31 -8.56 5.05
C VAL A 214 1.62 -8.81 3.57
N HIS A 215 1.14 -9.93 3.05
CA HIS A 215 1.31 -10.25 1.64
C HIS A 215 0.47 -9.30 0.75
N VAL A 216 0.98 -8.96 -0.43
CA VAL A 216 0.30 -8.04 -1.35
C VAL A 216 -1.10 -8.52 -1.74
N ASP A 217 -1.33 -9.82 -1.86
CA ASP A 217 -2.65 -10.35 -2.21
C ASP A 217 -3.65 -10.18 -1.05
N ASP A 218 -3.22 -10.29 0.22
CA ASP A 218 -4.07 -9.96 1.37
C ASP A 218 -4.36 -8.45 1.45
N VAL A 219 -3.40 -7.60 1.04
CA VAL A 219 -3.63 -6.16 0.90
C VAL A 219 -4.69 -5.89 -0.18
N VAL A 220 -4.59 -6.52 -1.34
CA VAL A 220 -5.58 -6.42 -2.42
C VAL A 220 -6.95 -6.89 -1.94
N ALA A 221 -7.02 -8.05 -1.28
CA ALA A 221 -8.28 -8.58 -0.73
C ALA A 221 -8.90 -7.59 0.28
N GLY A 222 -8.10 -7.03 1.20
CA GLY A 222 -8.56 -6.02 2.16
C GLY A 222 -9.04 -4.73 1.50
N MET A 223 -8.38 -4.27 0.43
CA MET A 223 -8.80 -3.10 -0.34
C MET A 223 -10.12 -3.34 -1.06
N LEU A 224 -10.30 -4.51 -1.67
CA LEU A 224 -11.56 -4.88 -2.32
C LEU A 224 -12.69 -5.02 -1.29
N SER A 225 -12.43 -5.60 -0.13
CA SER A 225 -13.38 -5.68 0.97
C SER A 225 -13.79 -4.30 1.49
N ALA A 226 -12.83 -3.38 1.64
CA ALA A 226 -13.10 -1.99 2.01
C ALA A 226 -13.94 -1.26 0.93
N TRP A 227 -13.67 -1.53 -0.34
CA TRP A 227 -14.47 -1.02 -1.44
C TRP A 227 -15.91 -1.51 -1.35
N ASP A 228 -16.14 -2.80 -1.14
CA ASP A 228 -17.47 -3.42 -1.12
C ASP A 228 -18.27 -3.03 0.13
N SER A 229 -17.61 -2.89 1.29
CA SER A 229 -18.27 -2.56 2.56
C SER A 229 -18.88 -1.16 2.59
N GLY A 230 -18.38 -0.22 1.79
CA GLY A 230 -18.76 1.19 1.89
C GLY A 230 -18.40 1.84 3.23
N TYR A 231 -17.48 1.24 3.99
CA TYR A 231 -17.06 1.74 5.29
C TYR A 231 -16.35 3.10 5.15
N THR A 232 -16.75 4.03 6.01
CA THR A 232 -16.09 5.33 6.14
C THR A 232 -15.30 5.38 7.44
N GLY A 233 -13.99 5.66 7.32
CA GLY A 233 -13.12 5.72 8.49
C GLY A 233 -11.70 5.25 8.22
N ARG A 234 -11.13 4.55 9.20
CA ARG A 234 -9.76 3.99 9.16
C ARG A 234 -9.81 2.51 9.42
N ALA A 235 -9.02 1.74 8.69
CA ALA A 235 -8.87 0.30 8.89
C ALA A 235 -7.39 -0.10 8.74
N ILE A 236 -6.93 -1.04 9.54
CA ILE A 236 -5.57 -1.58 9.46
C ILE A 236 -5.57 -2.79 8.53
N ILE A 237 -4.66 -2.80 7.58
CA ILE A 237 -4.40 -3.93 6.69
C ILE A 237 -3.02 -4.51 7.06
N GLY A 238 -3.03 -5.58 7.79
CA GLY A 238 -1.86 -6.29 8.28
C GLY A 238 -2.07 -7.80 8.25
N SER A 239 -1.09 -8.56 8.72
CA SER A 239 -1.22 -10.00 8.91
C SER A 239 -1.77 -10.38 10.30
N GLY A 240 -1.68 -9.45 11.27
CA GLY A 240 -2.00 -9.74 12.68
C GLY A 240 -0.92 -10.57 13.38
N THR A 241 0.14 -10.94 12.68
CA THR A 241 1.25 -11.73 13.22
C THR A 241 2.57 -11.00 13.00
N SER A 242 3.22 -10.60 14.09
CA SER A 242 4.51 -9.91 14.00
C SER A 242 5.66 -10.88 14.25
N VAL A 243 6.68 -10.79 13.39
CA VAL A 243 7.90 -11.60 13.48
C VAL A 243 9.11 -10.71 13.73
N SER A 244 10.12 -11.21 14.42
CA SER A 244 11.40 -10.54 14.56
C SER A 244 12.20 -10.58 13.26
N VAL A 245 13.19 -9.70 13.14
CA VAL A 245 14.12 -9.72 12.00
C VAL A 245 14.85 -11.06 11.92
N LEU A 246 15.22 -11.66 13.05
CA LEU A 246 15.87 -12.98 13.06
C LEU A 246 14.94 -14.09 12.59
N GLU A 247 13.68 -14.13 13.09
CA GLU A 247 12.66 -15.09 12.64
C GLU A 247 12.40 -14.96 11.14
N MET A 248 12.40 -13.73 10.61
CA MET A 248 12.23 -13.49 9.17
C MET A 248 13.40 -14.00 8.34
N ILE A 249 14.66 -13.83 8.82
CA ILE A 249 15.84 -14.36 8.15
C ILE A 249 15.77 -15.91 8.10
N GLU A 250 15.37 -16.56 9.20
CA GLU A 250 15.20 -18.01 9.23
C GLU A 250 14.08 -18.48 8.29
N ALA A 251 12.97 -17.74 8.21
CA ALA A 251 11.90 -18.05 7.25
C ALA A 251 12.40 -17.94 5.80
N VAL A 252 13.18 -16.90 5.47
CA VAL A 252 13.77 -16.76 4.12
C VAL A 252 14.75 -17.89 3.83
N ARG A 253 15.64 -18.25 4.76
CA ARG A 253 16.55 -19.40 4.60
C ARG A 253 15.79 -20.69 4.32
N ARG A 254 14.74 -20.96 5.09
CA ARG A 254 13.90 -22.15 4.95
C ARG A 254 13.20 -22.20 3.59
N VAL A 255 12.60 -21.08 3.17
CA VAL A 255 11.81 -21.03 1.93
C VAL A 255 12.70 -21.04 0.68
N THR A 256 13.83 -20.34 0.71
CA THR A 256 14.72 -20.22 -0.46
C THR A 256 15.70 -21.37 -0.59
N GLY A 257 15.97 -22.11 0.50
CA GLY A 257 17.06 -23.10 0.56
C GLY A 257 18.45 -22.49 0.42
N ARG A 258 18.58 -21.16 0.61
CA ARG A 258 19.84 -20.42 0.44
C ARG A 258 20.43 -20.03 1.80
N PRO A 259 21.76 -20.09 1.95
CA PRO A 259 22.40 -19.49 3.12
C PRO A 259 22.23 -17.98 3.04
N LEU A 260 21.73 -17.33 4.02
CA LEU A 260 21.60 -15.87 4.07
C LEU A 260 22.42 -15.37 5.27
N PRO A 261 23.74 -15.13 5.12
CA PRO A 261 24.57 -14.64 6.19
C PRO A 261 24.02 -13.34 6.76
N ALA A 262 24.01 -13.21 8.11
CA ALA A 262 23.51 -12.04 8.80
C ALA A 262 24.65 -11.41 9.59
N GLU A 263 24.97 -10.14 9.31
CA GLU A 263 25.96 -9.33 10.02
C GLU A 263 25.23 -8.34 10.96
N HIS A 264 25.53 -8.40 12.25
CA HIS A 264 24.99 -7.46 13.20
C HIS A 264 25.77 -6.14 13.16
N VAL A 265 25.05 -5.02 13.01
CA VAL A 265 25.60 -3.68 12.97
C VAL A 265 24.87 -2.79 14.00
N PRO A 266 25.51 -1.70 14.49
CA PRO A 266 24.82 -0.78 15.40
C PRO A 266 23.48 -0.28 14.82
N ALA A 267 22.45 -0.25 15.66
CA ALA A 267 21.15 0.27 15.27
C ALA A 267 21.22 1.79 15.06
N PRO A 268 20.63 2.33 13.97
CA PRO A 268 20.45 3.76 13.83
C PRO A 268 19.50 4.29 14.91
N GLY A 269 19.68 5.54 15.32
CA GLY A 269 18.75 6.18 16.26
C GLY A 269 17.31 6.25 15.68
N GLY A 270 16.31 6.01 16.52
CA GLY A 270 14.89 6.14 16.15
C GLY A 270 14.28 4.89 15.50
N GLU A 271 14.95 3.74 15.53
CA GLU A 271 14.32 2.49 15.08
C GLU A 271 13.23 2.07 16.07
N MET A 272 12.00 1.81 15.52
CA MET A 272 10.89 1.33 16.34
C MET A 272 11.13 -0.12 16.78
N PRO A 273 10.95 -0.43 18.09
CA PRO A 273 11.21 -1.77 18.61
C PRO A 273 10.20 -2.81 18.09
N ALA A 274 8.94 -2.41 17.90
CA ALA A 274 7.91 -3.31 17.44
C ALA A 274 6.85 -2.61 16.59
N VAL A 275 6.30 -3.35 15.63
CA VAL A 275 5.04 -3.05 14.93
C VAL A 275 4.14 -4.26 15.11
N VAL A 276 3.22 -4.16 16.06
CA VAL A 276 2.20 -5.17 16.36
C VAL A 276 0.86 -4.52 16.13
N VAL A 277 -0.02 -5.14 15.34
CA VAL A 277 -1.31 -4.57 14.95
C VAL A 277 -2.47 -5.41 15.44
N ASP A 278 -3.58 -4.77 15.81
CA ASP A 278 -4.87 -5.40 16.05
C ASP A 278 -5.75 -5.27 14.80
N LEU A 279 -6.27 -6.38 14.33
CA LEU A 279 -7.13 -6.43 13.14
C LEU A 279 -8.62 -6.58 13.48
N SER A 280 -9.01 -6.58 14.76
CA SER A 280 -10.39 -6.82 15.18
C SER A 280 -11.37 -5.86 14.51
N ARG A 281 -11.06 -4.56 14.53
CA ARG A 281 -11.90 -3.54 13.87
C ARG A 281 -11.97 -3.73 12.36
N SER A 282 -10.84 -3.99 11.72
CA SER A 282 -10.81 -4.22 10.27
C SER A 282 -11.59 -5.48 9.87
N ALA A 283 -11.54 -6.53 10.69
CA ALA A 283 -12.36 -7.72 10.49
C ALA A 283 -13.87 -7.44 10.63
N GLU A 284 -14.26 -6.58 11.56
CA GLU A 284 -15.66 -6.21 11.80
C GLU A 284 -16.20 -5.23 10.76
N THR A 285 -15.43 -4.21 10.41
CA THR A 285 -15.91 -3.08 9.58
C THR A 285 -15.78 -3.30 8.08
N ILE A 286 -14.68 -3.94 7.65
CA ILE A 286 -14.40 -4.19 6.24
C ILE A 286 -14.23 -5.67 5.90
N GLY A 287 -14.33 -6.57 6.88
CA GLY A 287 -14.18 -8.02 6.65
C GLY A 287 -12.74 -8.45 6.34
N HIS A 288 -11.73 -7.63 6.66
CA HIS A 288 -10.33 -7.99 6.40
C HIS A 288 -9.89 -9.19 7.24
N ARG A 289 -9.52 -10.27 6.57
CA ARG A 289 -9.01 -11.50 7.18
C ARG A 289 -7.83 -12.00 6.34
N PRO A 290 -6.59 -11.68 6.74
CA PRO A 290 -5.40 -12.16 6.01
C PRO A 290 -5.38 -13.69 6.04
N SER A 291 -5.01 -14.29 4.92
CA SER A 291 -5.05 -15.75 4.72
C SER A 291 -3.70 -16.34 4.34
N ILE A 292 -2.75 -15.52 3.91
CA ILE A 292 -1.45 -15.97 3.40
C ILE A 292 -0.45 -16.00 4.55
N SER A 293 0.03 -17.20 4.87
CA SER A 293 1.10 -17.37 5.85
C SER A 293 2.42 -16.75 5.40
N LEU A 294 3.32 -16.45 6.33
CA LEU A 294 4.62 -15.88 6.00
C LEU A 294 5.40 -16.77 5.01
N ASP A 295 5.42 -18.07 5.24
CA ASP A 295 6.17 -19.01 4.40
C ASP A 295 5.59 -19.11 2.98
N GLU A 296 4.27 -19.17 2.84
CA GLU A 296 3.60 -19.14 1.52
C GLU A 296 3.87 -17.84 0.77
N GLY A 297 3.74 -16.70 1.45
CA GLY A 297 4.03 -15.40 0.86
C GLY A 297 5.49 -15.22 0.47
N LEU A 298 6.42 -15.69 1.30
CA LEU A 298 7.85 -15.69 0.95
C LEU A 298 8.14 -16.63 -0.23
N ALA A 299 7.46 -17.77 -0.32
CA ALA A 299 7.64 -18.71 -1.45
C ALA A 299 7.17 -18.12 -2.78
N THR A 300 6.01 -17.43 -2.80
CA THR A 300 5.54 -16.72 -4.00
C THR A 300 6.46 -15.56 -4.38
N THR A 301 6.95 -14.83 -3.38
CA THR A 301 7.92 -13.75 -3.58
C THR A 301 9.24 -14.29 -4.15
N TRP A 302 9.76 -15.39 -3.60
CA TRP A 302 10.99 -16.01 -4.08
C TRP A 302 10.88 -16.48 -5.53
N ARG A 303 9.78 -17.13 -5.89
CA ARG A 303 9.52 -17.55 -7.28
C ARG A 303 9.56 -16.36 -8.23
N TYR A 304 8.91 -15.24 -7.86
CA TYR A 304 8.96 -14.01 -8.64
C TYR A 304 10.40 -13.50 -8.86
N PHE A 305 11.25 -13.52 -7.82
CA PHE A 305 12.66 -13.11 -7.97
C PHE A 305 13.46 -14.04 -8.87
N LEU A 306 13.22 -15.36 -8.80
CA LEU A 306 13.85 -16.34 -9.68
C LEU A 306 13.42 -16.17 -11.16
N ASP A 307 12.16 -15.81 -11.38
CA ASP A 307 11.65 -15.62 -12.75
C ASP A 307 12.23 -14.33 -13.37
N LEU A 308 12.46 -13.28 -12.58
CA LEU A 308 13.17 -12.09 -13.04
C LEU A 308 14.63 -12.36 -13.45
N GLU A 309 15.33 -13.24 -12.76
CA GLU A 309 16.71 -13.61 -13.12
C GLU A 309 16.79 -14.37 -14.45
N LYS A 310 15.72 -15.08 -14.82
CA LYS A 310 15.64 -15.84 -16.07
C LYS A 310 15.14 -15.00 -17.25
N ALA A 311 14.58 -13.84 -16.99
CA ALA A 311 14.13 -12.94 -18.05
C ALA A 311 15.36 -12.42 -18.82
N PRO A 312 15.33 -12.45 -20.17
CA PRO A 312 16.48 -12.09 -21.03
C PRO A 312 16.86 -10.62 -20.92
#